data_16b2dde4d1dc8ce70c8bc568ae69a831
#
_entry.id   16b2dde4d1dc8ce70c8bc568ae69a831
#
_cell.length_a   1.000
_cell.length_b   1.000
_cell.length_c   1.000
_cell.angle_alpha   90.00
_cell.angle_beta   90.00
_cell.angle_gamma   90.00
#
_symmetry.space_group_name_H-M   'P 1'
#
loop_
_entity.id
_entity.type
_entity.pdbx_description
1 polymer ?
#
loop_
_entity_poly.entity_id
_entity_poly.type
_entity_poly.pdbx_seq_one_letter_code
_entity_poly.pdbx_strand_id
1 'polypeptide(L)'
;MNIVVDKKCGIPLYIQVKKQIMDLIKEGTLKVGSKMPTERELSQELNVSRNTISTAYNQLESSGVLRSIQGKGTFVAEEAISWKDQEVKNKIVKFVDLALEEALEIGVEAEDFLEIVVQRVKEKKELMERITTVFVECNIEQARMFSRQLTKNSNMNVVPLTVGDLEEMTEDTASIIEQCQVIIATFNHVNEVKNSIKHMDKEVLGVAINPNLESIVKIARHPADSKFGFICLSEEFIFKMKSALEGAGLGDLKVDYFNELDEERVKQIIEEFDVLIVTPGRYKDVSRLNLQNKEIIEFSYSLDSGSVKALKSKIIEIKYKQNHN
;
A
#
# COMPACT_ATOMS: atom_id res chain seq x y z
N MET A 1 -21.77 -6.06 -22.22
CA MET A 1 -20.82 -6.22 -21.09
C MET A 1 -21.64 -6.44 -19.84
N ASN A 2 -21.46 -7.54 -19.11
CA ASN A 2 -22.38 -7.87 -18.00
C ASN A 2 -21.90 -7.22 -16.70
N ILE A 3 -22.15 -5.90 -16.55
CA ILE A 3 -21.89 -5.14 -15.33
C ILE A 3 -23.22 -4.87 -14.63
N VAL A 4 -23.28 -5.14 -13.36
CA VAL A 4 -24.47 -4.88 -12.53
C VAL A 4 -24.09 -3.92 -11.41
N VAL A 5 -24.80 -2.81 -11.31
CA VAL A 5 -24.59 -1.81 -10.24
C VAL A 5 -25.75 -1.83 -9.26
N ASP A 6 -25.42 -1.87 -7.98
CA ASP A 6 -26.40 -1.76 -6.91
C ASP A 6 -26.34 -0.36 -6.28
N LYS A 7 -27.44 0.39 -6.45
CA LYS A 7 -27.59 1.75 -5.92
C LYS A 7 -27.84 1.79 -4.42
N LYS A 8 -28.12 0.63 -3.79
CA LYS A 8 -28.48 0.53 -2.37
C LYS A 8 -27.36 -0.04 -1.50
N CYS A 9 -26.28 -0.55 -2.10
CA CYS A 9 -25.19 -1.23 -1.36
C CYS A 9 -24.20 -0.30 -0.68
N GLY A 10 -24.43 1.03 -0.68
CA GLY A 10 -23.54 2.01 -0.03
C GLY A 10 -22.19 2.24 -0.71
N ILE A 11 -21.80 1.42 -1.70
CA ILE A 11 -20.55 1.60 -2.45
C ILE A 11 -20.79 2.62 -3.57
N PRO A 12 -19.94 3.67 -3.71
CA PRO A 12 -20.03 4.60 -4.82
C PRO A 12 -20.07 3.86 -6.16
N LEU A 13 -21.03 4.23 -7.02
CA LEU A 13 -21.28 3.50 -8.27
C LEU A 13 -20.04 3.43 -9.18
N TYR A 14 -19.19 4.46 -9.20
CA TYR A 14 -17.97 4.44 -9.99
C TYR A 14 -16.96 3.39 -9.50
N ILE A 15 -16.92 3.09 -8.20
CA ILE A 15 -16.07 2.03 -7.62
C ILE A 15 -16.58 0.65 -8.05
N GLN A 16 -17.91 0.46 -8.03
CA GLN A 16 -18.52 -0.79 -8.49
C GLN A 16 -18.22 -1.05 -9.96
N VAL A 17 -18.38 -0.03 -10.81
CA VAL A 17 -18.09 -0.11 -12.25
C VAL A 17 -16.59 -0.41 -12.47
N LYS A 18 -15.71 0.35 -11.81
CA LYS A 18 -14.25 0.15 -11.90
C LYS A 18 -13.86 -1.28 -11.55
N LYS A 19 -14.38 -1.80 -10.43
CA LYS A 19 -14.05 -3.15 -9.96
C LYS A 19 -14.50 -4.20 -10.96
N GLN A 20 -15.74 -4.14 -11.42
CA GLN A 20 -16.28 -5.15 -12.34
C GLN A 20 -15.57 -5.12 -13.71
N ILE A 21 -15.16 -3.94 -14.21
CA ILE A 21 -14.30 -3.85 -15.40
C ILE A 21 -12.97 -4.58 -15.15
N MET A 22 -12.33 -4.36 -14.01
CA MET A 22 -11.08 -5.06 -13.67
C MET A 22 -11.27 -6.57 -13.54
N ASP A 23 -12.37 -7.03 -12.96
CA ASP A 23 -12.69 -8.46 -12.82
C ASP A 23 -12.93 -9.09 -14.21
N LEU A 24 -13.69 -8.44 -15.10
CA LEU A 24 -13.91 -8.88 -16.48
C LEU A 24 -12.62 -8.97 -17.31
N ILE A 25 -11.68 -8.06 -17.08
CA ILE A 25 -10.34 -8.10 -17.71
C ILE A 25 -9.52 -9.28 -17.16
N LYS A 26 -9.52 -9.49 -15.84
CA LYS A 26 -8.82 -10.62 -15.20
C LYS A 26 -9.36 -11.99 -15.65
N GLU A 27 -10.66 -12.09 -15.82
CA GLU A 27 -11.34 -13.31 -16.29
C GLU A 27 -11.17 -13.53 -17.81
N GLY A 28 -10.57 -12.55 -18.54
CA GLY A 28 -10.40 -12.61 -19.98
C GLY A 28 -11.68 -12.36 -20.80
N THR A 29 -12.79 -12.01 -20.15
CA THR A 29 -14.06 -11.65 -20.81
C THR A 29 -13.90 -10.33 -21.58
N LEU A 30 -13.21 -9.36 -21.00
CA LEU A 30 -12.72 -8.17 -21.69
C LEU A 30 -11.26 -8.41 -22.09
N LYS A 31 -11.07 -8.63 -23.40
CA LYS A 31 -9.72 -8.89 -23.94
C LYS A 31 -8.90 -7.61 -23.98
N VAL A 32 -7.62 -7.75 -23.73
CA VAL A 32 -6.61 -6.71 -23.93
C VAL A 32 -6.70 -6.17 -25.37
N GLY A 33 -6.60 -4.86 -25.54
CA GLY A 33 -6.77 -4.20 -26.84
C GLY A 33 -8.21 -4.03 -27.29
N SER A 34 -9.20 -4.61 -26.60
CA SER A 34 -10.61 -4.44 -26.96
C SER A 34 -11.11 -3.03 -26.66
N LYS A 35 -12.00 -2.54 -27.53
CA LYS A 35 -12.61 -1.24 -27.36
C LYS A 35 -13.68 -1.28 -26.27
N MET A 36 -13.61 -0.32 -25.34
CA MET A 36 -14.62 -0.11 -24.31
C MET A 36 -15.85 0.61 -24.91
N PRO A 37 -17.05 0.39 -24.37
CA PRO A 37 -18.18 1.26 -24.64
C PRO A 37 -17.84 2.71 -24.31
N THR A 38 -18.45 3.65 -25.03
CA THR A 38 -18.31 5.06 -24.67
C THR A 38 -18.93 5.33 -23.30
N GLU A 39 -18.48 6.37 -22.63
CA GLU A 39 -19.07 6.79 -21.34
C GLU A 39 -20.59 6.95 -21.42
N ARG A 40 -21.09 7.44 -22.58
CA ARG A 40 -22.52 7.63 -22.84
C ARG A 40 -23.24 6.28 -22.96
N GLU A 41 -22.70 5.36 -23.75
CA GLU A 41 -23.30 4.04 -23.95
C GLU A 41 -23.34 3.27 -22.63
N LEU A 42 -22.24 3.20 -21.89
CA LEU A 42 -22.17 2.47 -20.63
C LEU A 42 -23.05 3.11 -19.56
N SER A 43 -23.15 4.44 -19.51
CA SER A 43 -24.04 5.12 -18.56
C SER A 43 -25.51 4.83 -18.82
N GLN A 44 -25.91 4.69 -20.08
CA GLN A 44 -27.26 4.32 -20.48
C GLN A 44 -27.55 2.84 -20.16
N GLU A 45 -26.61 1.93 -20.47
CA GLU A 45 -26.72 0.49 -20.18
C GLU A 45 -26.90 0.21 -18.69
N LEU A 46 -26.12 0.90 -17.83
CA LEU A 46 -26.14 0.71 -16.38
C LEU A 46 -27.15 1.61 -15.64
N ASN A 47 -27.85 2.51 -16.38
CA ASN A 47 -28.77 3.50 -15.79
C ASN A 47 -28.13 4.32 -14.66
N VAL A 48 -26.91 4.83 -14.90
CA VAL A 48 -26.14 5.70 -14.01
C VAL A 48 -25.79 7.03 -14.69
N SER A 49 -25.28 8.00 -13.92
CA SER A 49 -24.84 9.27 -14.51
C SER A 49 -23.59 9.06 -15.39
N ARG A 50 -23.47 9.85 -16.47
CA ARG A 50 -22.27 9.85 -17.30
C ARG A 50 -21.00 10.17 -16.47
N ASN A 51 -21.15 11.07 -15.50
CA ASN A 51 -20.05 11.43 -14.61
C ASN A 51 -19.54 10.25 -13.78
N THR A 52 -20.41 9.33 -13.39
CA THR A 52 -20.04 8.07 -12.71
C THR A 52 -19.12 7.21 -13.58
N ILE A 53 -19.45 7.07 -14.86
CA ILE A 53 -18.63 6.28 -15.80
C ILE A 53 -17.33 7.01 -16.12
N SER A 54 -17.38 8.32 -16.35
CA SER A 54 -16.19 9.15 -16.57
C SER A 54 -15.19 9.02 -15.41
N THR A 55 -15.67 9.11 -14.16
CA THR A 55 -14.84 8.93 -12.99
C THR A 55 -14.22 7.52 -12.93
N ALA A 56 -14.99 6.47 -13.21
CA ALA A 56 -14.48 5.11 -13.27
C ALA A 56 -13.40 4.93 -14.35
N TYR A 57 -13.66 5.44 -15.57
CA TYR A 57 -12.73 5.36 -16.69
C TYR A 57 -11.44 6.15 -16.42
N ASN A 58 -11.54 7.36 -15.92
CA ASN A 58 -10.38 8.18 -15.56
C ASN A 58 -9.49 7.50 -14.50
N GLN A 59 -10.10 6.85 -13.50
CA GLN A 59 -9.35 6.08 -12.52
C GLN A 59 -8.70 4.82 -13.08
N LEU A 60 -9.36 4.13 -14.01
CA LEU A 60 -8.80 2.99 -14.72
C LEU A 60 -7.68 3.44 -15.68
N GLU A 61 -7.83 4.58 -16.32
CA GLU A 61 -6.80 5.16 -17.17
C GLU A 61 -5.58 5.62 -16.37
N SER A 62 -5.78 6.32 -15.25
CA SER A 62 -4.69 6.74 -14.36
C SER A 62 -3.93 5.55 -13.75
N SER A 63 -4.60 4.39 -13.60
CA SER A 63 -3.99 3.14 -13.15
C SER A 63 -3.42 2.29 -14.30
N GLY A 64 -3.49 2.77 -15.56
CA GLY A 64 -2.97 2.09 -16.75
C GLY A 64 -3.76 0.86 -17.18
N VAL A 65 -5.00 0.70 -16.70
CA VAL A 65 -5.91 -0.41 -17.09
C VAL A 65 -6.66 -0.11 -18.38
N LEU A 66 -6.99 1.16 -18.60
CA LEU A 66 -7.59 1.64 -19.84
C LEU A 66 -6.69 2.68 -20.49
N ARG A 67 -6.87 2.88 -21.79
CA ARG A 67 -6.17 3.90 -22.57
C ARG A 67 -7.15 4.59 -23.51
N SER A 68 -7.25 5.92 -23.42
CA SER A 68 -8.02 6.73 -24.34
C SER A 68 -7.16 7.14 -25.54
N ILE A 69 -7.68 6.91 -26.75
CA ILE A 69 -7.05 7.32 -28.00
C ILE A 69 -7.95 8.38 -28.63
N GLN A 70 -7.42 9.58 -28.80
CA GLN A 70 -8.16 10.69 -29.34
C GLN A 70 -8.78 10.33 -30.70
N GLY A 71 -10.08 10.55 -30.86
CA GLY A 71 -10.85 10.22 -32.07
C GLY A 71 -11.18 8.74 -32.28
N LYS A 72 -10.62 7.81 -31.48
CA LYS A 72 -10.86 6.37 -31.63
C LYS A 72 -11.65 5.77 -30.48
N GLY A 73 -11.56 6.35 -29.26
CA GLY A 73 -12.28 5.92 -28.06
C GLY A 73 -11.34 5.34 -26.99
N THR A 74 -11.92 4.71 -25.96
CA THR A 74 -11.23 4.08 -24.85
C THR A 74 -11.07 2.59 -25.12
N PHE A 75 -9.90 2.04 -24.81
CA PHE A 75 -9.53 0.64 -25.03
C PHE A 75 -9.00 0.04 -23.73
N VAL A 76 -9.17 -1.28 -23.54
CA VAL A 76 -8.43 -2.03 -22.54
C VAL A 76 -6.95 -1.94 -22.92
N ALA A 77 -6.12 -1.41 -22.04
CA ALA A 77 -4.71 -1.22 -22.35
C ALA A 77 -4.07 -2.58 -22.66
N GLU A 78 -3.31 -2.64 -23.73
CA GLU A 78 -2.50 -3.81 -24.05
C GLU A 78 -1.55 -3.98 -22.89
N GLU A 79 -1.79 -5.01 -22.06
CA GLU A 79 -1.02 -5.33 -20.84
C GLU A 79 -1.19 -4.34 -19.66
N ALA A 80 -2.40 -4.28 -19.11
CA ALA A 80 -2.70 -3.48 -17.91
C ALA A 80 -1.86 -3.83 -16.65
N ILE A 81 -1.04 -4.86 -16.68
CA ILE A 81 -0.13 -5.26 -15.61
C ILE A 81 1.32 -5.36 -16.10
N SER A 82 1.58 -5.75 -17.35
CA SER A 82 2.94 -5.92 -17.88
C SER A 82 3.50 -4.65 -18.55
N TRP A 83 2.65 -3.69 -18.88
CA TRP A 83 3.05 -2.52 -19.68
C TRP A 83 4.03 -1.59 -18.96
N LYS A 84 3.77 -1.27 -17.70
CA LYS A 84 4.76 -0.54 -16.88
C LYS A 84 6.03 -1.35 -16.72
N ASP A 85 5.92 -2.66 -16.56
CA ASP A 85 7.07 -3.54 -16.41
C ASP A 85 7.82 -3.71 -17.74
N GLN A 86 7.13 -3.79 -18.87
CA GLN A 86 7.75 -3.94 -20.18
C GLN A 86 8.40 -2.64 -20.67
N GLU A 87 7.73 -1.49 -20.48
CA GLU A 87 8.33 -0.19 -20.84
C GLU A 87 9.52 0.13 -19.95
N VAL A 88 9.42 -0.15 -18.64
CA VAL A 88 10.52 -0.03 -17.70
C VAL A 88 11.63 -1.01 -18.06
N LYS A 89 11.29 -2.26 -18.39
CA LYS A 89 12.24 -3.28 -18.83
C LYS A 89 12.97 -2.87 -20.11
N ASN A 90 12.22 -2.41 -21.12
CA ASN A 90 12.80 -1.94 -22.39
C ASN A 90 13.71 -0.72 -22.18
N LYS A 91 13.33 0.19 -21.27
CA LYS A 91 14.18 1.33 -20.91
C LYS A 91 15.47 0.89 -20.22
N ILE A 92 15.39 -0.10 -19.32
CA ILE A 92 16.56 -0.67 -18.65
C ILE A 92 17.46 -1.38 -19.65
N VAL A 93 16.88 -2.18 -20.56
CA VAL A 93 17.64 -2.86 -21.64
C VAL A 93 18.43 -1.86 -22.45
N LYS A 94 17.84 -0.75 -22.88
CA LYS A 94 18.55 0.31 -23.60
C LYS A 94 19.75 0.88 -22.83
N PHE A 95 19.62 1.08 -21.52
CA PHE A 95 20.76 1.54 -20.71
C PHE A 95 21.85 0.49 -20.59
N VAL A 96 21.47 -0.79 -20.51
CA VAL A 96 22.43 -1.90 -20.48
C VAL A 96 23.15 -2.02 -21.83
N ASP A 97 22.41 -1.93 -22.95
CA ASP A 97 22.97 -1.96 -24.30
C ASP A 97 23.96 -0.82 -24.51
N LEU A 98 23.58 0.42 -24.16
CA LEU A 98 24.47 1.59 -24.26
C LEU A 98 25.75 1.40 -23.42
N ALA A 99 25.62 0.91 -22.20
CA ALA A 99 26.77 0.67 -21.34
C ALA A 99 27.68 -0.46 -21.84
N LEU A 100 27.09 -1.48 -22.46
CA LEU A 100 27.84 -2.56 -23.09
C LEU A 100 28.58 -2.08 -24.35
N GLU A 101 27.93 -1.31 -25.24
CA GLU A 101 28.53 -0.72 -26.41
C GLU A 101 29.74 0.16 -26.05
N GLU A 102 29.57 1.05 -25.05
CA GLU A 102 30.66 1.89 -24.52
C GLU A 102 31.83 1.06 -23.97
N ALA A 103 31.52 -0.03 -23.24
CA ALA A 103 32.54 -0.93 -22.71
C ALA A 103 33.33 -1.62 -23.85
N LEU A 104 32.68 -2.10 -24.90
CA LEU A 104 33.30 -2.72 -26.06
C LEU A 104 34.14 -1.71 -26.84
N GLU A 105 33.71 -0.46 -27.01
CA GLU A 105 34.49 0.59 -27.70
C GLU A 105 35.81 0.92 -26.99
N ILE A 106 35.84 0.85 -25.65
CA ILE A 106 37.07 1.07 -24.88
C ILE A 106 37.92 -0.23 -24.70
N GLY A 107 37.50 -1.35 -25.30
CA GLY A 107 38.24 -2.61 -25.32
C GLY A 107 37.98 -3.56 -24.14
N VAL A 108 36.87 -3.39 -23.43
CA VAL A 108 36.41 -4.33 -22.39
C VAL A 108 35.59 -5.43 -23.06
N GLU A 109 35.97 -6.69 -22.86
CA GLU A 109 35.23 -7.83 -23.40
C GLU A 109 33.87 -7.99 -22.72
N ALA A 110 32.91 -8.62 -23.42
CA ALA A 110 31.52 -8.75 -22.91
C ALA A 110 31.43 -9.54 -21.59
N GLU A 111 32.30 -10.51 -21.42
CA GLU A 111 32.45 -11.33 -20.21
C GLU A 111 32.93 -10.49 -19.02
N ASP A 112 33.91 -9.62 -19.22
CA ASP A 112 34.45 -8.72 -18.20
C ASP A 112 33.37 -7.68 -17.82
N PHE A 113 32.64 -7.15 -18.80
CA PHE A 113 31.50 -6.28 -18.53
C PHE A 113 30.43 -6.95 -17.67
N LEU A 114 30.09 -8.21 -17.93
CA LEU A 114 29.16 -8.99 -17.14
C LEU A 114 29.64 -9.12 -15.69
N GLU A 115 30.92 -9.43 -15.48
CA GLU A 115 31.50 -9.52 -14.13
C GLU A 115 31.41 -8.20 -13.39
N ILE A 116 31.71 -7.08 -14.05
CA ILE A 116 31.54 -5.72 -13.47
C ILE A 116 30.10 -5.49 -13.05
N VAL A 117 29.12 -5.80 -13.90
CA VAL A 117 27.70 -5.61 -13.60
C VAL A 117 27.27 -6.47 -12.41
N VAL A 118 27.65 -7.75 -12.39
CA VAL A 118 27.35 -8.68 -11.29
C VAL A 118 27.94 -8.17 -9.98
N GLN A 119 29.20 -7.76 -10.00
CA GLN A 119 29.88 -7.22 -8.83
C GLN A 119 29.17 -5.94 -8.32
N ARG A 120 28.81 -5.02 -9.21
CA ARG A 120 28.07 -3.79 -8.84
C ARG A 120 26.70 -4.08 -8.24
N VAL A 121 25.97 -5.07 -8.77
CA VAL A 121 24.69 -5.51 -8.22
C VAL A 121 24.88 -6.09 -6.82
N LYS A 122 25.92 -6.91 -6.61
CA LYS A 122 26.25 -7.49 -5.30
C LYS A 122 26.58 -6.41 -4.28
N GLU A 123 27.50 -5.50 -4.62
CA GLU A 123 27.88 -4.38 -3.77
C GLU A 123 26.69 -3.51 -3.38
N LYS A 124 25.79 -3.24 -4.35
CA LYS A 124 24.59 -2.45 -4.08
C LYS A 124 23.61 -3.17 -3.16
N LYS A 125 23.47 -4.49 -3.28
CA LYS A 125 22.66 -5.30 -2.34
C LYS A 125 23.27 -5.27 -0.94
N GLU A 126 24.54 -5.56 -0.80
CA GLU A 126 25.24 -5.52 0.49
C GLU A 126 25.18 -4.12 1.14
N LEU A 127 25.28 -3.07 0.31
CA LEU A 127 25.11 -1.71 0.78
C LEU A 127 23.71 -1.48 1.38
N MET A 128 22.67 -1.96 0.72
CA MET A 128 21.29 -1.82 1.21
C MET A 128 21.04 -2.65 2.48
N GLU A 129 21.60 -3.84 2.57
CA GLU A 129 21.49 -4.71 3.76
C GLU A 129 22.19 -4.11 4.99
N ARG A 130 23.24 -3.32 4.80
CA ARG A 130 23.93 -2.58 5.88
C ARG A 130 23.23 -1.31 6.31
N ILE A 131 22.17 -0.89 5.61
CA ILE A 131 21.38 0.28 6.02
C ILE A 131 20.42 -0.15 7.12
N THR A 132 20.64 0.34 8.31
CA THR A 132 19.69 0.26 9.40
C THR A 132 18.83 1.51 9.40
N THR A 133 17.53 1.32 9.32
CA THR A 133 16.55 2.40 9.41
C THR A 133 15.61 2.11 10.58
N VAL A 134 15.03 3.15 11.12
CA VAL A 134 13.99 3.05 12.14
C VAL A 134 12.66 3.46 11.50
N PHE A 135 11.62 2.69 11.73
CA PHE A 135 10.26 3.08 11.36
C PHE A 135 9.45 3.41 12.59
N VAL A 136 8.96 4.65 12.66
CA VAL A 136 8.22 5.16 13.83
C VAL A 136 6.74 5.33 13.51
N GLU A 137 5.89 4.83 14.39
CA GLU A 137 4.44 4.97 14.37
C GLU A 137 3.87 5.20 15.77
N CYS A 138 2.61 5.60 15.86
CA CYS A 138 1.95 5.79 17.16
C CYS A 138 1.76 4.48 17.94
N ASN A 139 1.71 3.34 17.27
CA ASN A 139 1.59 2.03 17.90
C ASN A 139 2.52 0.99 17.30
N ILE A 140 2.92 0.03 18.15
CA ILE A 140 3.91 -0.99 17.78
C ILE A 140 3.40 -1.98 16.71
N GLU A 141 2.10 -2.20 16.61
CA GLU A 141 1.51 -3.08 15.60
C GLU A 141 1.75 -2.51 14.20
N GLN A 142 1.43 -1.23 13.99
CA GLN A 142 1.65 -0.55 12.71
C GLN A 142 3.14 -0.37 12.43
N ALA A 143 3.95 -0.01 13.44
CA ALA A 143 5.39 0.09 13.28
C ALA A 143 5.99 -1.22 12.77
N ARG A 144 5.63 -2.36 13.35
CA ARG A 144 6.06 -3.70 12.90
C ARG A 144 5.54 -4.06 11.52
N MET A 145 4.28 -3.75 11.22
CA MET A 145 3.67 -4.04 9.93
C MET A 145 4.38 -3.30 8.80
N PHE A 146 4.60 -2.00 8.95
CA PHE A 146 5.25 -1.17 7.93
C PHE A 146 6.76 -1.48 7.83
N SER A 147 7.44 -1.76 8.94
CA SER A 147 8.82 -2.22 8.92
C SER A 147 8.99 -3.49 8.10
N ARG A 148 8.11 -4.49 8.27
CA ARG A 148 8.12 -5.73 7.46
C ARG A 148 7.84 -5.45 5.98
N GLN A 149 6.91 -4.54 5.66
CA GLN A 149 6.63 -4.16 4.27
C GLN A 149 7.87 -3.51 3.63
N LEU A 150 8.55 -2.61 4.34
CA LEU A 150 9.77 -1.98 3.84
C LEU A 150 10.91 -2.98 3.68
N THR A 151 11.18 -3.82 4.68
CA THR A 151 12.21 -4.86 4.60
C THR A 151 12.00 -5.77 3.39
N LYS A 152 10.76 -6.27 3.20
CA LYS A 152 10.43 -7.14 2.06
C LYS A 152 10.66 -6.46 0.71
N ASN A 153 10.42 -5.16 0.63
CA ASN A 153 10.48 -4.41 -0.62
C ASN A 153 11.84 -3.78 -0.91
N SER A 154 12.76 -3.72 0.06
CA SER A 154 13.99 -2.92 -0.07
C SER A 154 15.27 -3.60 0.38
N ASN A 155 15.20 -4.75 1.02
CA ASN A 155 16.33 -5.44 1.68
C ASN A 155 17.01 -4.60 2.79
N MET A 156 16.37 -3.53 3.27
CA MET A 156 16.88 -2.73 4.40
C MET A 156 16.57 -3.42 5.72
N ASN A 157 17.44 -3.23 6.71
CA ASN A 157 17.14 -3.57 8.09
C ASN A 157 16.27 -2.46 8.70
N VAL A 158 15.00 -2.73 8.99
CA VAL A 158 14.04 -1.74 9.49
C VAL A 158 13.60 -2.11 10.90
N VAL A 159 14.00 -1.31 11.87
CA VAL A 159 13.66 -1.49 13.29
C VAL A 159 12.37 -0.74 13.60
N PRO A 160 11.31 -1.39 14.11
CA PRO A 160 10.09 -0.72 14.51
C PRO A 160 10.23 -0.07 15.88
N LEU A 161 9.85 1.21 15.98
CA LEU A 161 9.70 1.95 17.23
C LEU A 161 8.34 2.67 17.26
N THR A 162 7.90 3.05 18.45
CA THR A 162 6.73 3.91 18.63
C THR A 162 7.17 5.36 18.91
N VAL A 163 6.24 6.29 18.77
CA VAL A 163 6.45 7.68 19.21
C VAL A 163 6.73 7.70 20.73
N GLY A 164 6.01 6.90 21.51
CA GLY A 164 6.26 6.76 22.95
C GLY A 164 7.68 6.30 23.28
N ASP A 165 8.27 5.36 22.50
CA ASP A 165 9.66 4.93 22.68
C ASP A 165 10.65 6.11 22.47
N LEU A 166 10.32 7.05 21.55
CA LEU A 166 11.13 8.25 21.34
C LEU A 166 10.94 9.31 22.44
N GLU A 167 9.79 9.37 23.08
CA GLU A 167 9.52 10.26 24.21
C GLU A 167 10.20 9.78 25.48
N GLU A 168 10.16 8.47 25.74
CA GLU A 168 10.84 7.85 26.90
C GLU A 168 12.36 7.82 26.73
N MET A 169 12.85 7.68 25.48
CA MET A 169 14.26 7.67 25.08
C MET A 169 15.14 6.84 26.02
N THR A 170 14.80 5.55 26.17
CA THR A 170 15.63 4.62 26.94
C THR A 170 17.03 4.50 26.33
N GLU A 171 18.00 3.96 27.09
CA GLU A 171 19.36 3.72 26.57
C GLU A 171 19.36 2.84 25.31
N ASP A 172 18.48 1.82 25.27
CA ASP A 172 18.32 0.96 24.10
C ASP A 172 17.77 1.72 22.90
N THR A 173 16.73 2.55 23.11
CA THR A 173 16.14 3.39 22.06
C THR A 173 17.18 4.37 21.53
N ALA A 174 17.92 5.06 22.40
CA ALA A 174 18.97 5.97 22.02
C ALA A 174 20.04 5.27 21.17
N SER A 175 20.52 4.11 21.61
CA SER A 175 21.49 3.30 20.86
C SER A 175 20.99 2.90 19.46
N ILE A 176 19.73 2.49 19.34
CA ILE A 176 19.11 2.17 18.04
C ILE A 176 19.08 3.40 17.13
N ILE A 177 18.68 4.56 17.66
CA ILE A 177 18.62 5.83 16.91
C ILE A 177 20.03 6.28 16.48
N GLU A 178 21.02 6.17 17.36
CA GLU A 178 22.41 6.53 17.03
C GLU A 178 22.97 5.67 15.89
N GLN A 179 22.68 4.39 15.87
CA GLN A 179 23.15 3.45 14.86
C GLN A 179 22.38 3.54 13.54
N CYS A 180 21.14 4.06 13.52
CA CYS A 180 20.38 4.17 12.31
C CYS A 180 20.89 5.31 11.41
N GLN A 181 20.76 5.11 10.10
CA GLN A 181 21.13 6.13 9.10
C GLN A 181 19.97 7.09 8.81
N VAL A 182 18.74 6.60 8.90
CA VAL A 182 17.52 7.34 8.56
C VAL A 182 16.38 6.88 9.44
N ILE A 183 15.54 7.82 9.85
CA ILE A 183 14.28 7.55 10.53
C ILE A 183 13.15 7.76 9.54
N ILE A 184 12.21 6.84 9.52
CA ILE A 184 11.05 6.84 8.64
C ILE A 184 9.80 6.94 9.53
N ALA A 185 8.86 7.77 9.14
CA ALA A 185 7.56 7.85 9.81
C ALA A 185 6.44 8.03 8.76
N THR A 186 5.22 7.67 9.10
CA THR A 186 4.09 8.10 8.26
C THR A 186 3.94 9.62 8.34
N PHE A 187 3.39 10.25 7.29
CA PHE A 187 3.27 11.71 7.24
C PHE A 187 2.56 12.31 8.46
N ASN A 188 1.68 11.56 9.10
CA ASN A 188 0.98 12.00 10.31
C ASN A 188 1.91 12.24 11.50
N HIS A 189 3.03 11.51 11.58
CA HIS A 189 3.96 11.52 12.71
C HIS A 189 5.31 12.18 12.43
N VAL A 190 5.58 12.61 11.18
CA VAL A 190 6.88 13.22 10.81
C VAL A 190 7.25 14.39 11.70
N ASN A 191 6.32 15.30 11.98
CA ASN A 191 6.62 16.48 12.79
C ASN A 191 6.84 16.13 14.25
N GLU A 192 6.06 15.21 14.78
CA GLU A 192 6.17 14.69 16.15
C GLU A 192 7.53 14.01 16.35
N VAL A 193 7.90 13.10 15.45
CA VAL A 193 9.20 12.42 15.46
C VAL A 193 10.35 13.44 15.35
N LYS A 194 10.28 14.42 14.45
CA LYS A 194 11.30 15.48 14.34
C LYS A 194 11.48 16.26 15.63
N ASN A 195 10.38 16.53 16.35
CA ASN A 195 10.45 17.25 17.61
C ASN A 195 11.10 16.42 18.71
N SER A 196 10.80 15.12 18.80
CA SER A 196 11.36 14.21 19.81
C SER A 196 12.87 14.04 19.65
N ILE A 197 13.38 14.05 18.42
CA ILE A 197 14.82 13.83 18.13
C ILE A 197 15.56 15.09 17.67
N LYS A 198 15.01 16.28 17.89
CA LYS A 198 15.59 17.56 17.41
C LYS A 198 17.04 17.83 17.83
N HIS A 199 17.48 17.15 18.91
CA HIS A 199 18.83 17.24 19.44
C HIS A 199 19.80 16.23 18.80
N MET A 200 19.30 15.34 17.95
CA MET A 200 20.07 14.34 17.22
C MET A 200 20.15 14.75 15.76
N ASP A 201 21.33 14.64 15.15
CA ASP A 201 21.54 14.93 13.72
C ASP A 201 21.08 13.74 12.88
N LYS A 202 19.76 13.53 12.80
CA LYS A 202 19.12 12.44 12.05
C LYS A 202 18.07 12.96 11.08
N GLU A 203 18.11 12.47 9.84
CA GLU A 203 17.11 12.79 8.83
C GLU A 203 15.84 11.97 9.05
N VAL A 204 14.68 12.65 9.05
CA VAL A 204 13.36 12.03 9.16
C VAL A 204 12.64 12.12 7.82
N LEU A 205 12.33 10.97 7.23
CA LEU A 205 11.63 10.86 5.95
C LEU A 205 10.18 10.40 6.17
N GLY A 206 9.26 11.08 5.48
CA GLY A 206 7.83 10.76 5.53
C GLY A 206 7.41 9.78 4.45
N VAL A 207 6.47 8.88 4.79
CA VAL A 207 5.80 8.00 3.83
C VAL A 207 4.28 8.10 3.95
N ALA A 208 3.58 8.02 2.82
CA ALA A 208 2.14 7.92 2.79
C ALA A 208 1.69 6.48 3.05
N ILE A 209 0.50 6.35 3.63
CA ILE A 209 -0.20 5.07 3.82
C ILE A 209 -1.58 5.14 3.19
N ASN A 210 -2.05 4.00 2.70
CA ASN A 210 -3.40 3.85 2.16
C ASN A 210 -4.10 2.69 2.85
N PRO A 211 -5.39 2.82 3.21
CA PRO A 211 -6.17 1.69 3.69
C PRO A 211 -6.24 0.61 2.60
N ASN A 212 -6.22 -0.65 3.01
CA ASN A 212 -6.35 -1.75 2.08
C ASN A 212 -7.75 -1.72 1.44
N LEU A 213 -7.77 -1.52 0.13
CA LEU A 213 -9.02 -1.42 -0.63
C LEU A 213 -9.86 -2.71 -0.54
N GLU A 214 -9.22 -3.88 -0.46
CA GLU A 214 -9.92 -5.15 -0.34
C GLU A 214 -10.72 -5.21 0.97
N SER A 215 -10.14 -4.76 2.09
CA SER A 215 -10.82 -4.68 3.38
C SER A 215 -12.04 -3.75 3.32
N ILE A 216 -11.86 -2.57 2.74
CA ILE A 216 -12.97 -1.60 2.54
C ILE A 216 -14.09 -2.22 1.70
N VAL A 217 -13.75 -2.90 0.61
CA VAL A 217 -14.73 -3.54 -0.27
C VAL A 217 -15.46 -4.70 0.42
N LYS A 218 -14.75 -5.50 1.22
CA LYS A 218 -15.38 -6.57 2.00
C LYS A 218 -16.40 -6.01 2.98
N ILE A 219 -16.04 -4.98 3.73
CA ILE A 219 -16.95 -4.29 4.67
C ILE A 219 -18.18 -3.75 3.93
N ALA A 220 -17.97 -3.07 2.81
CA ALA A 220 -19.03 -2.45 2.03
C ALA A 220 -20.01 -3.44 1.36
N ARG A 221 -19.68 -4.74 1.31
CA ARG A 221 -20.56 -5.78 0.73
C ARG A 221 -21.64 -6.26 1.68
N HIS A 222 -21.50 -5.98 2.96
CA HIS A 222 -22.51 -6.36 3.94
C HIS A 222 -23.72 -5.44 3.87
N PRO A 223 -24.90 -5.93 4.27
CA PRO A 223 -26.09 -5.10 4.42
C PRO A 223 -25.83 -3.89 5.34
N ALA A 224 -26.47 -2.77 5.05
CA ALA A 224 -26.27 -1.53 5.82
C ALA A 224 -26.75 -1.62 7.28
N ASP A 225 -27.58 -2.58 7.62
CA ASP A 225 -28.09 -2.88 8.96
C ASP A 225 -27.22 -3.87 9.74
N SER A 226 -26.18 -4.46 9.11
CA SER A 226 -25.24 -5.36 9.78
C SER A 226 -24.52 -4.65 10.91
N LYS A 227 -24.29 -5.36 12.01
CA LYS A 227 -23.52 -4.89 13.16
C LYS A 227 -22.08 -5.35 13.04
N PHE A 228 -21.16 -4.41 12.99
CA PHE A 228 -19.73 -4.70 12.91
C PHE A 228 -19.06 -4.49 14.26
N GLY A 229 -18.30 -5.49 14.72
CA GLY A 229 -17.39 -5.38 15.86
C GLY A 229 -15.95 -5.20 15.38
N PHE A 230 -15.33 -4.04 15.62
CA PHE A 230 -13.94 -3.78 15.30
C PHE A 230 -13.06 -4.02 16.52
N ILE A 231 -12.12 -5.00 16.41
CA ILE A 231 -11.22 -5.37 17.50
C ILE A 231 -9.77 -5.03 17.10
N CYS A 232 -9.11 -4.19 17.88
CA CYS A 232 -7.75 -3.72 17.63
C CYS A 232 -6.88 -3.80 18.89
N LEU A 233 -5.60 -3.44 18.77
CA LEU A 233 -4.65 -3.38 19.91
C LEU A 233 -4.54 -1.97 20.48
N SER A 234 -4.90 -0.92 19.75
CA SER A 234 -4.72 0.45 20.22
C SER A 234 -5.87 1.37 19.80
N GLU A 235 -6.16 2.36 20.64
CA GLU A 235 -7.19 3.38 20.37
C GLU A 235 -6.86 4.24 19.16
N GLU A 236 -5.59 4.52 18.91
CA GLU A 236 -5.14 5.32 17.76
C GLU A 236 -5.54 4.67 16.43
N PHE A 237 -5.58 3.33 16.40
CA PHE A 237 -6.04 2.62 15.22
C PHE A 237 -7.53 2.83 14.96
N ILE A 238 -8.33 2.98 16.01
CA ILE A 238 -9.77 3.26 15.92
C ILE A 238 -10.00 4.56 15.13
N PHE A 239 -9.26 5.61 15.44
CA PHE A 239 -9.38 6.89 14.73
C PHE A 239 -9.03 6.75 13.23
N LYS A 240 -7.94 6.06 12.92
CA LYS A 240 -7.54 5.81 11.52
C LYS A 240 -8.59 4.99 10.77
N MET A 241 -9.17 3.96 11.40
CA MET A 241 -10.23 3.15 10.82
C MET A 241 -11.47 3.98 10.52
N LYS A 242 -11.94 4.79 11.49
CA LYS A 242 -13.09 5.69 11.28
C LYS A 242 -12.88 6.61 10.10
N SER A 243 -11.75 7.30 10.05
CA SER A 243 -11.41 8.19 8.94
C SER A 243 -11.34 7.47 7.59
N ALA A 244 -10.87 6.23 7.58
CA ALA A 244 -10.82 5.43 6.35
C ALA A 244 -12.22 5.02 5.86
N LEU A 245 -13.12 4.64 6.77
CA LEU A 245 -14.52 4.33 6.43
C LEU A 245 -15.28 5.58 5.97
N GLU A 246 -15.12 6.70 6.66
CA GLU A 246 -15.72 7.98 6.26
C GLU A 246 -15.23 8.42 4.88
N GLY A 247 -13.91 8.34 4.65
CA GLY A 247 -13.31 8.67 3.35
C GLY A 247 -13.75 7.73 2.21
N ALA A 248 -14.16 6.50 2.55
CA ALA A 248 -14.75 5.54 1.62
C ALA A 248 -16.26 5.69 1.42
N GLY A 249 -16.90 6.64 2.13
CA GLY A 249 -18.36 6.82 2.11
C GLY A 249 -19.14 5.77 2.92
N LEU A 250 -18.50 5.16 3.90
CA LEU A 250 -19.04 4.10 4.77
C LEU A 250 -19.20 4.59 6.23
N GLY A 251 -19.25 5.91 6.45
CA GLY A 251 -19.36 6.49 7.79
C GLY A 251 -20.67 6.19 8.51
N ASP A 252 -21.73 5.82 7.78
CA ASP A 252 -23.05 5.50 8.34
C ASP A 252 -23.16 4.04 8.83
N LEU A 253 -22.13 3.22 8.66
CA LEU A 253 -22.14 1.83 9.13
C LEU A 253 -22.13 1.78 10.67
N LYS A 254 -22.87 0.81 11.21
CA LYS A 254 -22.92 0.52 12.65
C LYS A 254 -21.67 -0.28 13.05
N VAL A 255 -20.61 0.43 13.41
CA VAL A 255 -19.34 -0.17 13.85
C VAL A 255 -19.08 0.19 15.30
N ASP A 256 -19.00 -0.80 16.17
CA ASP A 256 -18.54 -0.64 17.54
C ASP A 256 -17.06 -1.02 17.64
N TYR A 257 -16.30 -0.29 18.44
CA TYR A 257 -14.83 -0.33 18.46
C TYR A 257 -14.34 -0.82 19.81
N PHE A 258 -13.42 -1.78 19.80
CA PHE A 258 -12.89 -2.44 20.98
C PHE A 258 -11.36 -2.58 20.91
N ASN A 259 -10.66 -2.19 21.98
CA ASN A 259 -9.26 -2.48 22.19
C ASN A 259 -9.05 -3.52 23.31
N GLU A 260 -9.97 -4.48 23.41
CA GLU A 260 -10.06 -5.46 24.46
C GLU A 260 -9.09 -6.62 24.27
N LEU A 261 -8.40 -7.02 25.34
CA LEU A 261 -7.45 -8.14 25.35
C LEU A 261 -7.97 -9.37 26.12
N ASP A 262 -8.93 -9.20 27.01
CA ASP A 262 -9.52 -10.29 27.78
C ASP A 262 -10.28 -11.26 26.88
N GLU A 263 -9.93 -12.54 26.91
CA GLU A 263 -10.47 -13.56 26.03
C GLU A 263 -11.98 -13.76 26.21
N GLU A 264 -12.49 -13.69 27.44
CA GLU A 264 -13.92 -13.89 27.73
C GLU A 264 -14.74 -12.70 27.18
N ARG A 265 -14.20 -11.49 27.33
CA ARG A 265 -14.84 -10.31 26.75
C ARG A 265 -14.81 -10.34 25.22
N VAL A 266 -13.71 -10.78 24.62
CA VAL A 266 -13.61 -10.94 23.15
C VAL A 266 -14.60 -11.99 22.65
N LYS A 267 -14.83 -13.11 23.35
CA LYS A 267 -15.87 -14.08 23.01
C LYS A 267 -17.26 -13.47 23.01
N GLN A 268 -17.59 -12.65 24.03
CA GLN A 268 -18.87 -11.95 24.10
C GLN A 268 -19.04 -11.00 22.89
N ILE A 269 -18.00 -10.24 22.54
CA ILE A 269 -18.01 -9.37 21.35
C ILE A 269 -18.25 -10.21 20.09
N ILE A 270 -17.57 -11.35 19.95
CA ILE A 270 -17.77 -12.23 18.79
C ILE A 270 -19.25 -12.69 18.71
N GLU A 271 -19.90 -12.97 19.82
CA GLU A 271 -21.31 -13.41 19.85
C GLU A 271 -22.29 -12.30 19.48
N GLU A 272 -21.97 -11.05 19.85
CA GLU A 272 -22.88 -9.90 19.75
C GLU A 272 -22.96 -9.32 18.32
N PHE A 273 -21.90 -9.44 17.53
CA PHE A 273 -21.78 -8.81 16.20
C PHE A 273 -21.96 -9.78 15.04
N ASP A 274 -22.45 -9.30 13.91
CA ASP A 274 -22.68 -10.10 12.70
C ASP A 274 -21.38 -10.36 11.96
N VAL A 275 -20.49 -9.35 11.90
CA VAL A 275 -19.20 -9.36 11.19
C VAL A 275 -18.14 -8.78 12.10
N LEU A 276 -16.98 -9.42 12.11
CA LEU A 276 -15.83 -8.97 12.87
C LEU A 276 -14.82 -8.29 11.94
N ILE A 277 -14.39 -7.11 12.31
CA ILE A 277 -13.27 -6.43 11.65
C ILE A 277 -12.11 -6.44 12.64
N VAL A 278 -10.95 -6.87 12.21
CA VAL A 278 -9.80 -7.02 13.10
C VAL A 278 -8.54 -6.41 12.50
N THR A 279 -7.67 -5.89 13.33
CA THR A 279 -6.31 -5.55 12.88
C THR A 279 -5.48 -6.82 12.65
N PRO A 280 -4.41 -6.76 11.82
CA PRO A 280 -3.54 -7.92 11.56
C PRO A 280 -3.01 -8.59 12.84
N GLY A 281 -2.71 -7.81 13.88
CA GLY A 281 -2.21 -8.31 15.15
C GLY A 281 -3.26 -9.08 15.98
N ARG A 282 -4.55 -8.83 15.73
CA ARG A 282 -5.67 -9.50 16.43
C ARG A 282 -6.25 -10.68 15.66
N TYR A 283 -5.91 -10.81 14.39
CA TYR A 283 -6.54 -11.81 13.50
C TYR A 283 -6.44 -13.24 14.03
N LYS A 284 -5.25 -13.66 14.48
CA LYS A 284 -5.03 -15.03 14.98
C LYS A 284 -5.82 -15.31 16.25
N ASP A 285 -5.82 -14.37 17.19
CA ASP A 285 -6.50 -14.55 18.49
C ASP A 285 -8.00 -14.60 18.30
N VAL A 286 -8.56 -13.64 17.55
CA VAL A 286 -9.99 -13.61 17.28
C VAL A 286 -10.44 -14.81 16.46
N SER A 287 -9.65 -15.24 15.45
CA SER A 287 -9.96 -16.45 14.67
C SER A 287 -10.00 -17.72 15.54
N ARG A 288 -9.10 -17.84 16.51
CA ARG A 288 -9.08 -18.96 17.45
C ARG A 288 -10.32 -19.01 18.34
N LEU A 289 -10.82 -17.86 18.76
CA LEU A 289 -11.99 -17.70 19.62
C LEU A 289 -13.32 -17.75 18.86
N ASN A 290 -13.31 -17.59 17.54
CA ASN A 290 -14.49 -17.55 16.69
C ASN A 290 -15.05 -18.93 16.38
N LEU A 291 -15.61 -19.59 17.39
CA LEU A 291 -16.20 -20.93 17.28
C LEU A 291 -17.48 -20.96 16.43
N GLN A 292 -18.13 -19.80 16.22
CA GLN A 292 -19.34 -19.66 15.42
C GLN A 292 -19.07 -19.47 13.93
N ASN A 293 -17.81 -19.45 13.50
CA ASN A 293 -17.37 -19.22 12.11
C ASN A 293 -17.96 -17.94 11.50
N LYS A 294 -18.12 -16.87 12.28
CA LYS A 294 -18.51 -15.57 11.75
C LYS A 294 -17.43 -15.03 10.81
N GLU A 295 -17.83 -14.21 9.87
CA GLU A 295 -16.87 -13.60 8.94
C GLU A 295 -15.94 -12.67 9.69
N ILE A 296 -14.62 -12.82 9.44
CA ILE A 296 -13.57 -11.96 9.97
C ILE A 296 -12.93 -11.24 8.79
N ILE A 297 -13.00 -9.91 8.82
CA ILE A 297 -12.35 -9.04 7.84
C ILE A 297 -11.09 -8.44 8.48
N GLU A 298 -9.91 -8.79 7.95
CA GLU A 298 -8.68 -8.15 8.36
C GLU A 298 -8.59 -6.75 7.76
N PHE A 299 -8.55 -5.73 8.61
CA PHE A 299 -8.39 -4.34 8.20
C PHE A 299 -6.95 -3.88 8.39
N SER A 300 -6.28 -3.55 7.30
CA SER A 300 -4.88 -3.16 7.30
C SER A 300 -4.63 -1.93 6.44
N TYR A 301 -3.45 -1.36 6.62
CA TYR A 301 -2.90 -0.31 5.76
C TYR A 301 -1.70 -0.83 4.97
N SER A 302 -1.44 -0.21 3.84
CA SER A 302 -0.23 -0.43 3.06
C SER A 302 0.52 0.87 2.84
N LEU A 303 1.84 0.77 2.76
CA LEU A 303 2.66 1.90 2.35
C LEU A 303 2.38 2.25 0.90
N ASP A 304 2.27 3.55 0.61
CA ASP A 304 2.12 4.04 -0.76
C ASP A 304 3.37 3.71 -1.60
N SER A 305 3.15 3.11 -2.74
CA SER A 305 4.25 2.63 -3.60
C SER A 305 5.13 3.76 -4.15
N GLY A 306 4.54 4.93 -4.42
CA GLY A 306 5.26 6.12 -4.88
C GLY A 306 6.15 6.68 -3.78
N SER A 307 5.60 6.79 -2.55
CA SER A 307 6.35 7.20 -1.36
C SER A 307 7.52 6.27 -1.05
N VAL A 308 7.31 4.95 -1.11
CA VAL A 308 8.37 3.95 -0.89
C VAL A 308 9.47 4.08 -1.95
N LYS A 309 9.12 4.33 -3.20
CA LYS A 309 10.10 4.53 -4.28
C LYS A 309 10.94 5.80 -4.05
N ALA A 310 10.29 6.92 -3.70
CA ALA A 310 10.97 8.16 -3.38
C ALA A 310 11.90 8.00 -2.16
N LEU A 311 11.43 7.31 -1.12
CA LEU A 311 12.20 6.98 0.07
C LEU A 311 13.50 6.22 -0.27
N LYS A 312 13.41 5.15 -1.08
CA LYS A 312 14.59 4.37 -1.51
C LYS A 312 15.61 5.24 -2.24
N SER A 313 15.16 6.11 -3.14
CA SER A 313 16.04 7.02 -3.88
C SER A 313 16.75 7.98 -2.93
N LYS A 314 16.03 8.52 -1.95
CA LYS A 314 16.60 9.45 -0.96
C LYS A 314 17.61 8.79 -0.02
N ILE A 315 17.33 7.58 0.45
CA ILE A 315 18.26 6.81 1.29
C ILE A 315 19.57 6.53 0.56
N ILE A 316 19.48 6.17 -0.72
CA ILE A 316 20.68 5.96 -1.55
C ILE A 316 21.48 7.27 -1.66
N GLU A 317 20.84 8.41 -1.89
CA GLU A 317 21.48 9.72 -1.97
C GLU A 317 22.22 10.08 -0.66
N ILE A 318 21.57 9.89 0.50
CA ILE A 318 22.17 10.15 1.81
C ILE A 318 23.45 9.34 1.98
N LYS A 319 23.41 8.07 1.65
CA LYS A 319 24.56 7.18 1.81
C LYS A 319 25.70 7.50 0.84
N TYR A 320 25.40 7.93 -0.37
CA TYR A 320 26.44 8.40 -1.30
C TYR A 320 27.17 9.63 -0.75
N LYS A 321 26.44 10.57 -0.12
CA LYS A 321 27.05 11.75 0.51
C LYS A 321 27.95 11.39 1.70
N GLN A 322 27.53 10.42 2.52
CA GLN A 322 28.32 9.96 3.68
C GLN A 322 29.62 9.23 3.31
N ASN A 323 29.68 8.59 2.14
CA ASN A 323 30.88 7.87 1.69
C ASN A 323 31.86 8.75 0.91
N HIS A 324 31.52 9.99 0.59
CA HIS A 324 32.36 10.90 -0.20
C HIS A 324 32.73 12.19 0.57
N ASN A 325 32.33 12.29 1.84
CA ASN A 325 32.84 13.24 2.84
C ASN A 325 33.77 12.52 3.82
#